data_3978c110dd4c74e7e7219bf0c0b070d6
#
_entry.id   3978c110dd4c74e7e7219bf0c0b070d6
#
_cell.length_a   1.000
_cell.length_b   1.000
_cell.length_c   1.000
_cell.angle_alpha   90.00
_cell.angle_beta   90.00
_cell.angle_gamma   90.00
#
_symmetry.space_group_name_H-M   'P 1'
#
loop_
_entity.id
_entity.type
_entity.pdbx_description
1 polymer ?
#
loop_
_entity_poly.entity_id
_entity_poly.type
_entity_poly.pdbx_seq_one_letter_code
_entity_poly.pdbx_strand_id
1 'polypeptide(L)'
;AMDVSAYSLVAVTQRAAKLMTDGGSIVTLSYLAAEKVVPHYNMMGVAKAALEASVRYLAYDLGPQEVRVNAISAGPVRTVAARSIAGFGDMYSEAGRLSMMNRNITADEVGQMAFALLSPMGGGVTGETLYVDAGFNAIGMFLEERQGEDEGDASA
;
A
#
# COMPACT_ATOMS: atom_id res chain seq x y z
N ALA A 1 2.55 17.54 3.80
CA ALA A 1 2.69 16.12 3.45
C ALA A 1 3.54 15.37 4.49
N MET A 2 4.84 15.74 4.64
CA MET A 2 5.79 15.00 5.50
C MET A 2 5.32 14.85 6.95
N ASP A 3 4.81 15.89 7.56
CA ASP A 3 4.38 15.89 8.95
C ASP A 3 3.24 14.89 9.22
N VAL A 4 2.17 14.98 8.43
CA VAL A 4 0.98 14.13 8.59
C VAL A 4 1.17 12.73 8.00
N SER A 5 1.90 12.58 6.89
CA SER A 5 1.95 11.32 6.14
C SER A 5 3.19 10.47 6.40
N ALA A 6 4.16 11.00 7.16
CA ALA A 6 5.36 10.25 7.57
C ALA A 6 5.64 10.42 9.07
N TYR A 7 5.90 11.63 9.54
CA TYR A 7 6.29 11.88 10.93
C TYR A 7 5.22 11.48 11.95
N SER A 8 3.94 11.59 11.60
CA SER A 8 2.85 11.20 12.50
C SER A 8 2.96 9.75 13.01
N LEU A 9 3.43 8.81 12.16
CA LEU A 9 3.68 7.43 12.59
C LEU A 9 4.69 7.40 13.73
N VAL A 10 5.83 8.07 13.56
CA VAL A 10 6.90 8.11 14.58
C VAL A 10 6.38 8.75 15.87
N ALA A 11 5.72 9.91 15.76
CA ALA A 11 5.21 10.66 16.91
C ALA A 11 4.13 9.89 17.70
N VAL A 12 3.23 9.19 17.04
CA VAL A 12 2.20 8.37 17.69
C VAL A 12 2.83 7.12 18.30
N THR A 13 3.68 6.42 17.54
CA THR A 13 4.36 5.20 17.99
C THR A 13 5.20 5.44 19.24
N GLN A 14 5.95 6.54 19.29
CA GLN A 14 6.77 6.90 20.46
C GLN A 14 5.94 7.03 21.75
N ARG A 15 4.67 7.42 21.63
CA ARG A 15 3.75 7.51 22.76
C ARG A 15 3.04 6.20 23.06
N ALA A 16 2.58 5.52 22.00
CA ALA A 16 1.86 4.27 22.11
C ALA A 16 2.75 3.14 22.67
N ALA A 17 4.01 3.06 22.27
CA ALA A 17 4.95 2.05 22.72
C ALA A 17 5.10 2.01 24.26
N LYS A 18 4.97 3.16 24.93
CA LYS A 18 5.01 3.23 26.41
C LYS A 18 3.82 2.54 27.09
N LEU A 19 2.74 2.32 26.36
CA LEU A 19 1.53 1.65 26.82
C LEU A 19 1.46 0.18 26.39
N MET A 20 2.38 -0.25 25.51
CA MET A 20 2.44 -1.60 24.95
C MET A 20 3.42 -2.47 25.75
N THR A 21 3.12 -2.67 27.05
CA THR A 21 4.03 -3.36 28.00
C THR A 21 4.13 -4.86 27.78
N ASP A 22 3.15 -5.46 27.12
CA ASP A 22 3.05 -6.90 26.86
C ASP A 22 3.14 -7.20 25.35
N GLY A 23 3.97 -6.44 24.64
CA GLY A 23 4.06 -6.50 23.20
C GLY A 23 2.89 -5.81 22.50
N GLY A 24 2.76 -6.05 21.19
CA GLY A 24 1.67 -5.50 20.41
C GLY A 24 1.94 -5.39 18.92
N SER A 25 1.07 -4.68 18.21
CA SER A 25 1.23 -4.49 16.78
C SER A 25 0.75 -3.11 16.33
N ILE A 26 1.51 -2.52 15.44
CA ILE A 26 1.24 -1.22 14.80
C ILE A 26 1.18 -1.44 13.30
N VAL A 27 0.13 -0.94 12.68
CA VAL A 27 -0.03 -0.98 11.21
C VAL A 27 -0.28 0.44 10.70
N THR A 28 0.37 0.77 9.58
CA THR A 28 0.15 2.02 8.85
C THR A 28 -0.23 1.74 7.40
N LEU A 29 -0.78 2.76 6.72
CA LEU A 29 -1.15 2.64 5.32
C LEU A 29 -0.16 3.40 4.45
N SER A 30 0.44 2.68 3.49
CA SER A 30 1.29 3.21 2.44
C SER A 30 0.59 3.16 1.08
N TYR A 31 1.35 3.46 0.04
CA TYR A 31 0.91 3.42 -1.34
C TYR A 31 2.09 3.14 -2.27
N LEU A 32 1.84 2.50 -3.40
CA LEU A 32 2.83 2.15 -4.42
C LEU A 32 3.80 3.29 -4.77
N ALA A 33 3.35 4.54 -4.67
CA ALA A 33 4.19 5.70 -4.93
C ALA A 33 5.37 5.89 -3.95
N ALA A 34 5.48 5.09 -2.90
CA ALA A 34 6.68 5.01 -2.07
C ALA A 34 7.88 4.43 -2.83
N GLU A 35 7.64 3.53 -3.79
CA GLU A 35 8.67 2.82 -4.54
C GLU A 35 8.70 3.18 -6.02
N LYS A 36 7.54 3.46 -6.61
CA LYS A 36 7.39 3.71 -8.06
C LYS A 36 6.80 5.10 -8.30
N VAL A 37 7.16 5.71 -9.41
CA VAL A 37 6.58 7.00 -9.78
C VAL A 37 5.11 6.81 -10.17
N VAL A 38 4.23 7.50 -9.44
CA VAL A 38 2.82 7.65 -9.81
C VAL A 38 2.61 9.10 -10.23
N PRO A 39 2.17 9.36 -11.48
CA PRO A 39 1.94 10.71 -11.98
C PRO A 39 1.03 11.52 -11.02
N HIS A 40 1.36 12.79 -10.82
CA HIS A 40 0.63 13.73 -9.96
C HIS A 40 0.65 13.44 -8.45
N TYR A 41 1.28 12.36 -8.00
CA TYR A 41 1.38 12.05 -6.57
C TYR A 41 2.51 12.85 -5.87
N ASN A 42 3.55 13.22 -6.61
CA ASN A 42 4.61 14.17 -6.23
C ASN A 42 5.17 13.95 -4.80
N MET A 43 5.18 15.00 -3.98
CA MET A 43 5.70 14.95 -2.60
C MET A 43 5.03 13.93 -1.67
N MET A 44 3.84 13.46 -2.02
CA MET A 44 3.21 12.38 -1.26
C MET A 44 3.94 11.05 -1.45
N GLY A 45 4.52 10.79 -2.64
CA GLY A 45 5.38 9.63 -2.87
C GLY A 45 6.61 9.65 -1.96
N VAL A 46 7.28 10.81 -1.88
CA VAL A 46 8.43 11.00 -0.98
C VAL A 46 8.02 10.78 0.49
N ALA A 47 6.87 11.29 0.90
CA ALA A 47 6.37 11.09 2.25
C ALA A 47 6.04 9.61 2.53
N LYS A 48 5.49 8.88 1.55
CA LYS A 48 5.24 7.44 1.70
C LYS A 48 6.53 6.62 1.73
N ALA A 49 7.56 6.98 0.98
CA ALA A 49 8.88 6.36 1.07
C ALA A 49 9.49 6.57 2.47
N ALA A 50 9.41 7.79 3.01
CA ALA A 50 9.85 8.09 4.37
C ALA A 50 9.04 7.32 5.43
N LEU A 51 7.72 7.15 5.23
CA LEU A 51 6.86 6.35 6.08
C LEU A 51 7.32 4.88 6.13
N GLU A 52 7.56 4.26 4.98
CA GLU A 52 8.00 2.86 4.90
C GLU A 52 9.42 2.66 5.46
N ALA A 53 10.30 3.61 5.26
CA ALA A 53 11.59 3.61 5.94
C ALA A 53 11.40 3.66 7.47
N SER A 54 10.53 4.53 7.97
CA SER A 54 10.22 4.64 9.41
C SER A 54 9.63 3.34 9.97
N VAL A 55 8.82 2.61 9.22
CA VAL A 55 8.30 1.29 9.62
C VAL A 55 9.45 0.34 9.96
N ARG A 56 10.47 0.25 9.09
CA ARG A 56 11.61 -0.65 9.31
C ARG A 56 12.43 -0.29 10.56
N TYR A 57 12.71 0.99 10.76
CA TYR A 57 13.45 1.45 11.93
C TYR A 57 12.65 1.28 13.22
N LEU A 58 11.35 1.60 13.22
CA LEU A 58 10.48 1.38 14.38
C LEU A 58 10.32 -0.10 14.71
N ALA A 59 10.23 -0.97 13.71
CA ALA A 59 10.18 -2.42 13.91
C ALA A 59 11.47 -2.94 14.55
N TYR A 60 12.63 -2.42 14.15
CA TYR A 60 13.93 -2.75 14.75
C TYR A 60 14.02 -2.29 16.20
N ASP A 61 13.65 -1.03 16.45
CA ASP A 61 13.75 -0.43 17.80
C ASP A 61 12.78 -1.07 18.81
N LEU A 62 11.58 -1.44 18.36
CA LEU A 62 10.52 -1.97 19.21
C LEU A 62 10.45 -3.50 19.26
N GLY A 63 11.15 -4.19 18.35
CA GLY A 63 11.19 -5.64 18.29
C GLY A 63 11.59 -6.32 19.61
N PRO A 64 12.61 -5.83 20.36
CA PRO A 64 12.96 -6.37 21.68
C PRO A 64 11.85 -6.28 22.72
N GLN A 65 10.84 -5.44 22.50
CA GLN A 65 9.63 -5.30 23.34
C GLN A 65 8.45 -6.13 22.79
N GLU A 66 8.69 -6.98 21.79
CA GLU A 66 7.67 -7.76 21.08
C GLU A 66 6.58 -6.89 20.42
N VAL A 67 6.89 -5.63 20.09
CA VAL A 67 6.02 -4.74 19.35
C VAL A 67 6.38 -4.80 17.86
N ARG A 68 5.44 -5.27 17.05
CA ARG A 68 5.57 -5.37 15.59
C ARG A 68 5.09 -4.09 14.91
N VAL A 69 5.77 -3.67 13.86
CA VAL A 69 5.39 -2.49 13.06
C VAL A 69 5.42 -2.84 11.59
N ASN A 70 4.29 -2.68 10.89
CA ASN A 70 4.17 -3.00 9.48
C ASN A 70 3.41 -1.91 8.71
N ALA A 71 3.56 -1.90 7.40
CA ALA A 71 2.76 -1.10 6.48
C ALA A 71 1.91 -1.98 5.57
N ILE A 72 0.78 -1.47 5.13
CA ILE A 72 0.00 -2.01 4.02
C ILE A 72 0.07 -1.00 2.88
N SER A 73 0.67 -1.39 1.76
CA SER A 73 0.60 -0.64 0.51
C SER A 73 -0.67 -1.04 -0.22
N ALA A 74 -1.71 -0.23 -0.05
CA ALA A 74 -3.02 -0.50 -0.62
C ALA A 74 -3.13 0.05 -2.04
N GLY A 75 -3.76 -0.69 -2.94
CA GLY A 75 -4.21 -0.18 -4.22
C GLY A 75 -5.26 0.93 -4.04
N PRO A 76 -5.69 1.60 -5.12
CA PRO A 76 -6.66 2.68 -5.01
C PRO A 76 -8.01 2.17 -4.50
N VAL A 77 -8.53 2.82 -3.45
CA VAL A 77 -9.83 2.57 -2.85
C VAL A 77 -10.69 3.82 -2.93
N ARG A 78 -11.97 3.69 -3.25
CA ARG A 78 -12.93 4.81 -3.30
C ARG A 78 -13.26 5.32 -1.90
N THR A 79 -12.46 6.25 -1.41
CA THR A 79 -12.73 6.97 -0.15
C THR A 79 -13.19 8.39 -0.42
N VAL A 80 -13.72 9.07 0.60
CA VAL A 80 -14.09 10.49 0.50
C VAL A 80 -12.85 11.33 0.16
N ALA A 81 -11.72 11.06 0.80
CA ALA A 81 -10.46 11.76 0.53
C ALA A 81 -9.94 11.52 -0.89
N ALA A 82 -10.04 10.28 -1.40
CA ALA A 82 -9.61 9.94 -2.74
C ALA A 82 -10.41 10.66 -3.83
N ARG A 83 -11.71 10.88 -3.61
CA ARG A 83 -12.57 11.62 -4.56
C ARG A 83 -12.17 13.08 -4.77
N SER A 84 -11.43 13.66 -3.84
CA SER A 84 -10.92 15.04 -3.97
C SER A 84 -9.64 15.16 -4.79
N ILE A 85 -9.04 14.04 -5.20
CA ILE A 85 -7.83 14.01 -6.05
C ILE A 85 -8.25 14.15 -7.52
N ALA A 86 -7.69 15.14 -8.20
CA ALA A 86 -7.95 15.31 -9.63
C ALA A 86 -7.46 14.09 -10.41
N GLY A 87 -8.29 13.59 -11.34
CA GLY A 87 -7.97 12.40 -12.15
C GLY A 87 -8.08 11.07 -11.40
N PHE A 88 -8.58 11.05 -10.16
CA PHE A 88 -8.72 9.81 -9.40
C PHE A 88 -9.60 8.76 -10.10
N GLY A 89 -10.66 9.18 -10.78
CA GLY A 89 -11.57 8.28 -11.49
C GLY A 89 -10.85 7.46 -12.57
N ASP A 90 -10.05 8.13 -13.39
CA ASP A 90 -9.28 7.49 -14.46
C ASP A 90 -8.19 6.58 -13.89
N MET A 91 -7.45 7.07 -12.89
CA MET A 91 -6.45 6.27 -12.19
C MET A 91 -7.06 5.01 -11.54
N TYR A 92 -8.23 5.14 -10.92
CA TYR A 92 -8.93 4.01 -10.31
C TYR A 92 -9.37 2.99 -11.35
N SER A 93 -9.94 3.44 -12.47
CA SER A 93 -10.38 2.57 -13.56
C SER A 93 -9.19 1.81 -14.17
N GLU A 94 -8.12 2.54 -14.45
CA GLU A 94 -6.93 1.98 -15.08
C GLU A 94 -6.20 0.99 -14.16
N ALA A 95 -6.05 1.31 -12.88
CA ALA A 95 -5.45 0.40 -11.91
C ALA A 95 -6.22 -0.93 -11.81
N GLY A 96 -7.55 -0.87 -11.85
CA GLY A 96 -8.37 -2.09 -11.86
C GLY A 96 -8.19 -2.90 -13.13
N ARG A 97 -8.21 -2.25 -14.29
CA ARG A 97 -8.02 -2.91 -15.61
C ARG A 97 -6.66 -3.58 -15.72
N LEU A 98 -5.62 -2.93 -15.21
CA LEU A 98 -4.23 -3.37 -15.32
C LEU A 98 -3.79 -4.30 -14.18
N SER A 99 -4.58 -4.49 -13.12
CA SER A 99 -4.22 -5.41 -12.06
C SER A 99 -4.30 -6.88 -12.52
N MET A 100 -3.52 -7.77 -11.88
CA MET A 100 -3.55 -9.20 -12.22
C MET A 100 -4.93 -9.84 -12.02
N MET A 101 -5.74 -9.32 -11.12
CA MET A 101 -7.08 -9.82 -10.85
C MET A 101 -8.16 -9.10 -11.70
N ASN A 102 -7.78 -8.19 -12.58
CA ASN A 102 -8.68 -7.38 -13.42
C ASN A 102 -9.77 -6.66 -12.63
N ARG A 103 -9.45 -6.21 -11.42
CA ARG A 103 -10.36 -5.47 -10.54
C ARG A 103 -9.60 -4.60 -9.55
N ASN A 104 -10.28 -3.62 -9.02
CA ASN A 104 -9.78 -2.93 -7.83
C ASN A 104 -10.03 -3.74 -6.56
N ILE A 105 -9.28 -3.42 -5.53
CA ILE A 105 -9.50 -3.91 -4.18
C ILE A 105 -10.64 -3.15 -3.49
N THR A 106 -11.13 -3.71 -2.40
CA THR A 106 -12.09 -3.08 -1.50
C THR A 106 -11.42 -2.60 -0.20
N ALA A 107 -12.08 -1.71 0.53
CA ALA A 107 -11.64 -1.31 1.87
C ALA A 107 -11.62 -2.49 2.85
N ASP A 108 -12.57 -3.43 2.68
CA ASP A 108 -12.67 -4.62 3.54
C ASP A 108 -11.45 -5.54 3.35
N GLU A 109 -10.94 -5.70 2.13
CA GLU A 109 -9.73 -6.50 1.88
C GLU A 109 -8.49 -5.87 2.57
N VAL A 110 -8.38 -4.55 2.56
CA VAL A 110 -7.35 -3.83 3.34
C VAL A 110 -7.55 -4.04 4.83
N GLY A 111 -8.80 -3.95 5.30
CA GLY A 111 -9.18 -4.18 6.70
C GLY A 111 -8.87 -5.60 7.17
N GLN A 112 -9.12 -6.61 6.35
CA GLN A 112 -8.80 -8.01 6.64
C GLN A 112 -7.29 -8.23 6.77
N MET A 113 -6.49 -7.64 5.90
CA MET A 113 -5.03 -7.70 6.02
C MET A 113 -4.56 -6.96 7.27
N ALA A 114 -5.12 -5.79 7.58
CA ALA A 114 -4.80 -5.06 8.80
C ALA A 114 -5.15 -5.90 10.05
N PHE A 115 -6.31 -6.57 10.06
CA PHE A 115 -6.69 -7.48 11.13
C PHE A 115 -5.69 -8.63 11.29
N ALA A 116 -5.25 -9.26 10.21
CA ALA A 116 -4.24 -10.32 10.26
C ALA A 116 -2.93 -9.82 10.86
N LEU A 117 -2.45 -8.65 10.45
CA LEU A 117 -1.21 -8.06 10.97
C LEU A 117 -1.32 -7.61 12.44
N LEU A 118 -2.49 -7.14 12.87
CA LEU A 118 -2.74 -6.68 14.24
C LEU A 118 -3.01 -7.84 15.21
N SER A 119 -3.37 -9.01 14.70
CA SER A 119 -3.68 -10.20 15.48
C SER A 119 -2.47 -11.14 15.63
N PRO A 120 -2.57 -12.22 16.43
CA PRO A 120 -1.56 -13.25 16.51
C PRO A 120 -1.24 -13.96 15.19
N MET A 121 -2.12 -13.90 14.19
CA MET A 121 -1.89 -14.45 12.85
C MET A 121 -0.66 -13.84 12.17
N GLY A 122 -0.40 -12.55 12.42
CA GLY A 122 0.78 -11.84 11.93
C GLY A 122 2.01 -11.93 12.85
N GLY A 123 2.04 -12.87 13.81
CA GLY A 123 3.04 -12.91 14.90
C GLY A 123 4.50 -12.92 14.45
N GLY A 124 4.80 -13.48 13.29
CA GLY A 124 6.16 -13.49 12.72
C GLY A 124 6.44 -12.37 11.72
N VAL A 125 5.55 -11.40 11.53
CA VAL A 125 5.67 -10.34 10.51
C VAL A 125 5.93 -8.99 11.18
N THR A 126 7.10 -8.42 10.92
CA THR A 126 7.46 -7.06 11.38
C THR A 126 8.45 -6.41 10.42
N GLY A 127 8.40 -5.10 10.28
CA GLY A 127 9.27 -4.32 9.40
C GLY A 127 8.88 -4.38 7.92
N GLU A 128 7.74 -4.98 7.59
CA GLU A 128 7.32 -5.26 6.23
C GLU A 128 6.33 -4.25 5.69
N THR A 129 6.35 -4.08 4.36
CA THR A 129 5.28 -3.44 3.60
C THR A 129 4.57 -4.48 2.76
N LEU A 130 3.33 -4.80 3.12
CA LEU A 130 2.52 -5.80 2.41
C LEU A 130 1.63 -5.12 1.38
N TYR A 131 1.62 -5.66 0.17
CA TYR A 131 0.77 -5.16 -0.91
C TYR A 131 -0.62 -5.78 -0.86
N VAL A 132 -1.63 -4.93 -0.86
CA VAL A 132 -3.04 -5.28 -1.06
C VAL A 132 -3.54 -4.46 -2.23
N ASP A 133 -3.33 -4.92 -3.45
CA ASP A 133 -3.54 -4.14 -4.67
C ASP A 133 -3.97 -4.99 -5.89
N ALA A 134 -4.50 -6.18 -5.65
CA ALA A 134 -4.88 -7.14 -6.67
C ALA A 134 -3.72 -7.53 -7.63
N GLY A 135 -2.46 -7.47 -7.14
CA GLY A 135 -1.26 -7.85 -7.89
C GLY A 135 -0.70 -6.74 -8.79
N PHE A 136 -1.24 -5.53 -8.72
CA PHE A 136 -0.81 -4.42 -9.59
C PHE A 136 0.69 -4.11 -9.44
N ASN A 137 1.22 -4.08 -8.22
CA ASN A 137 2.63 -3.73 -7.97
C ASN A 137 3.65 -4.66 -8.64
N ALA A 138 3.28 -5.92 -8.82
CA ALA A 138 4.19 -6.95 -9.33
C ALA A 138 4.26 -6.99 -10.87
N ILE A 139 3.48 -6.19 -11.57
CA ILE A 139 3.49 -6.11 -13.03
C ILE A 139 4.63 -5.20 -13.46
N GLY A 140 5.56 -5.76 -14.24
CA GLY A 140 6.74 -5.04 -14.71
C GLY A 140 6.49 -4.22 -15.99
N MET A 141 5.50 -4.59 -16.80
CA MET A 141 5.19 -3.93 -18.07
C MET A 141 3.72 -4.10 -18.42
N PHE A 142 3.10 -3.05 -18.92
CA PHE A 142 1.76 -3.08 -19.48
C PHE A 142 1.88 -3.04 -21.01
N LEU A 143 1.29 -4.03 -21.68
CA LEU A 143 1.17 -4.06 -23.14
C LEU A 143 -0.26 -3.67 -23.49
N GLU A 144 -0.42 -2.72 -24.41
CA GLU A 144 -1.71 -2.49 -25.04
C GLU A 144 -2.06 -3.73 -25.88
N GLU A 145 -3.23 -4.32 -25.68
CA GLU A 145 -3.75 -5.32 -26.60
C GLU A 145 -3.90 -4.65 -27.95
N ARG A 146 -3.18 -5.13 -28.96
CA ARG A 146 -3.37 -4.69 -30.34
C ARG A 146 -4.80 -5.04 -30.73
N GLN A 147 -5.67 -4.06 -30.82
CA GLN A 147 -6.99 -4.24 -31.40
C GLN A 147 -6.82 -4.56 -32.89
N GLY A 148 -7.06 -5.81 -33.23
CA GLY A 148 -7.36 -6.22 -34.63
C GLY A 148 -6.17 -6.49 -35.52
N GLU A 149 -5.51 -7.64 -35.37
CA GLU A 149 -4.78 -8.28 -36.51
C GLU A 149 -5.12 -9.78 -36.66
N ASP A 150 -6.35 -10.19 -36.34
CA ASP A 150 -6.84 -11.56 -36.57
C ASP A 150 -8.06 -11.64 -37.51
N GLU A 151 -8.14 -10.77 -38.50
CA GLU A 151 -9.06 -10.98 -39.64
C GLU A 151 -8.28 -10.81 -40.93
N GLY A 152 -7.54 -11.84 -41.36
CA GLY A 152 -7.01 -11.80 -42.70
C GLY A 152 -5.82 -12.69 -43.02
N ASP A 153 -5.82 -13.97 -42.65
CA ASP A 153 -5.04 -14.95 -43.42
C ASP A 153 -5.60 -16.39 -43.28
N ALA A 154 -6.80 -16.58 -43.75
CA ALA A 154 -7.39 -17.91 -43.98
C ALA A 154 -7.96 -17.99 -45.39
N SER A 155 -7.15 -17.62 -46.41
CA SER A 155 -7.47 -17.93 -47.79
C SER A 155 -6.22 -17.83 -48.68
N ALA A 156 -5.40 -18.88 -48.67
CA ALA A 156 -4.57 -19.28 -49.80
C ALA A 156 -4.27 -20.78 -49.71
#